data_e30037ea02a58a5ad6ce8edb72fa2a42
#
_entry.id   e30037ea02a58a5ad6ce8edb72fa2a42
#
_cell.length_a   1.000
_cell.length_b   1.000
_cell.length_c   1.000
_cell.angle_alpha   90.00
_cell.angle_beta   90.00
_cell.angle_gamma   90.00
#
_symmetry.space_group_name_H-M   'P 1'
#
loop_
_entity.id
_entity.type
_entity.pdbx_description
1 polymer ?
#
loop_
_entity_poly.entity_id
_entity_poly.type
_entity_poly.pdbx_seq_one_letter_code
_entity_poly.pdbx_strand_id
1 'polypeptide(L)'
;MTKTILVCGHGPGISDAVARQFGAQGFSVALVARSADKLAAAAEALCALGITAKAFPADLGDPAAVTELVARVRDSLGPITVVHWNAYAGGAGDLTTASPAELRASLDVGVIGLVTAVQAALPDLQAQQGAVLVTGGGLSFYDDKIDALAVSWGAMGLAITKAAQHKLVGVLGARLAKDNIYVGEVVVLGSVKGTAFDAGNATIEASRVAARFWELYEARTPRVTQVG
;
A
#
# COMPACT_ATOMS: atom_id res chain seq x y z
N MET A 1 -24.23 -4.85 1.34
CA MET A 1 -23.54 -3.53 1.42
C MET A 1 -22.33 -3.60 0.50
N THR A 2 -22.09 -2.57 -0.28
CA THR A 2 -20.93 -2.48 -1.18
C THR A 2 -19.66 -2.34 -0.32
N LYS A 3 -18.66 -3.19 -0.58
CA LYS A 3 -17.34 -3.09 0.05
C LYS A 3 -16.41 -2.31 -0.88
N THR A 4 -15.64 -1.36 -0.35
CA THR A 4 -14.68 -0.57 -1.14
C THR A 4 -13.27 -0.82 -0.64
N ILE A 5 -12.33 -1.07 -1.57
CA ILE A 5 -10.91 -1.07 -1.31
C ILE A 5 -10.27 0.20 -1.87
N LEU A 6 -9.51 0.91 -1.03
CA LEU A 6 -8.68 2.06 -1.40
C LEU A 6 -7.27 1.56 -1.67
N VAL A 7 -6.85 1.55 -2.94
CA VAL A 7 -5.53 1.05 -3.38
C VAL A 7 -4.57 2.23 -3.54
N CYS A 8 -3.81 2.53 -2.49
CA CYS A 8 -2.86 3.65 -2.43
C CYS A 8 -1.50 3.28 -3.03
N GLY A 9 -1.08 4.03 -4.05
CA GLY A 9 0.15 3.77 -4.79
C GLY A 9 -0.07 2.76 -5.91
N HIS A 10 -1.10 2.99 -6.74
CA HIS A 10 -1.37 2.13 -7.88
C HIS A 10 -0.26 2.24 -8.94
N GLY A 11 0.16 1.08 -9.41
CA GLY A 11 1.10 0.90 -10.50
C GLY A 11 1.06 -0.55 -10.99
N PRO A 12 1.75 -0.87 -12.09
CA PRO A 12 1.86 -2.23 -12.57
C PRO A 12 2.51 -3.13 -11.51
N GLY A 13 2.12 -4.38 -11.44
CA GLY A 13 2.59 -5.34 -10.45
C GLY A 13 1.66 -5.44 -9.24
N ILE A 14 2.18 -5.23 -8.01
CA ILE A 14 1.47 -5.58 -6.77
C ILE A 14 0.10 -4.90 -6.66
N SER A 15 0.03 -3.58 -6.83
CA SER A 15 -1.22 -2.84 -6.65
C SER A 15 -2.29 -3.20 -7.68
N ASP A 16 -1.91 -3.42 -8.95
CA ASP A 16 -2.84 -3.87 -9.98
C ASP A 16 -3.35 -5.29 -9.67
N ALA A 17 -2.47 -6.19 -9.24
CA ALA A 17 -2.85 -7.54 -8.85
C ALA A 17 -3.79 -7.55 -7.63
N VAL A 18 -3.54 -6.68 -6.62
CA VAL A 18 -4.44 -6.52 -5.45
C VAL A 18 -5.79 -5.96 -5.89
N ALA A 19 -5.81 -4.95 -6.78
CA ALA A 19 -7.04 -4.39 -7.32
C ALA A 19 -7.89 -5.45 -8.03
N ARG A 20 -7.28 -6.29 -8.86
CA ARG A 20 -7.94 -7.43 -9.54
C ARG A 20 -8.45 -8.47 -8.55
N GLN A 21 -7.61 -8.86 -7.58
CA GLN A 21 -7.95 -9.87 -6.59
C GLN A 21 -9.18 -9.46 -5.76
N PHE A 22 -9.17 -8.26 -5.19
CA PHE A 22 -10.30 -7.77 -4.40
C PHE A 22 -11.52 -7.46 -5.26
N GLY A 23 -11.32 -6.90 -6.46
CA GLY A 23 -12.40 -6.64 -7.42
C GLY A 23 -13.14 -7.92 -7.84
N ALA A 24 -12.42 -9.01 -8.10
CA ALA A 24 -13.01 -10.31 -8.40
C ALA A 24 -13.83 -10.90 -7.23
N GLN A 25 -13.61 -10.42 -6.01
CA GLN A 25 -14.37 -10.77 -4.82
C GLN A 25 -15.53 -9.76 -4.54
N GLY A 26 -15.87 -8.93 -5.50
CA GLY A 26 -17.01 -8.02 -5.44
C GLY A 26 -16.76 -6.69 -4.73
N PHE A 27 -15.49 -6.32 -4.51
CA PHE A 27 -15.15 -4.98 -4.01
C PHE A 27 -15.24 -3.94 -5.12
N SER A 28 -15.76 -2.75 -4.82
CA SER A 28 -15.47 -1.54 -5.59
C SER A 28 -14.02 -1.12 -5.34
N VAL A 29 -13.31 -0.74 -6.40
CA VAL A 29 -11.87 -0.46 -6.35
C VAL A 29 -11.60 1.02 -6.60
N ALA A 30 -11.03 1.71 -5.62
CA ALA A 30 -10.51 3.06 -5.77
C ALA A 30 -9.00 3.00 -6.04
N LEU A 31 -8.58 3.34 -7.27
CA LEU A 31 -7.18 3.37 -7.67
C LEU A 31 -6.58 4.76 -7.39
N VAL A 32 -5.46 4.81 -6.66
CA VAL A 32 -4.82 6.07 -6.27
C VAL A 32 -3.36 6.12 -6.67
N ALA A 33 -2.99 7.13 -7.44
CA ALA A 33 -1.62 7.52 -7.79
C ALA A 33 -1.62 8.98 -8.31
N ARG A 34 -0.46 9.51 -8.66
CA ARG A 34 -0.35 10.89 -9.17
C ARG A 34 -0.79 11.06 -10.62
N SER A 35 -0.57 10.05 -11.48
CA SER A 35 -0.84 10.15 -12.92
C SER A 35 -2.30 9.83 -13.24
N ALA A 36 -3.09 10.85 -13.56
CA ALA A 36 -4.51 10.72 -13.92
C ALA A 36 -4.72 9.78 -15.12
N ASP A 37 -3.95 9.95 -16.20
CA ASP A 37 -4.11 9.17 -17.43
C ASP A 37 -3.84 7.68 -17.22
N LYS A 38 -2.76 7.35 -16.47
CA LYS A 38 -2.43 5.95 -16.15
C LYS A 38 -3.50 5.32 -15.27
N LEU A 39 -4.04 6.08 -14.32
CA LEU A 39 -5.12 5.59 -13.46
C LEU A 39 -6.42 5.39 -14.24
N ALA A 40 -6.77 6.29 -15.16
CA ALA A 40 -7.96 6.17 -15.99
C ALA A 40 -7.90 4.88 -16.83
N ALA A 41 -6.78 4.66 -17.54
CA ALA A 41 -6.57 3.45 -18.32
C ALA A 41 -6.63 2.17 -17.46
N ALA A 42 -6.07 2.20 -16.24
CA ALA A 42 -6.13 1.07 -15.33
C ALA A 42 -7.56 0.80 -14.83
N ALA A 43 -8.33 1.86 -14.52
CA ALA A 43 -9.72 1.71 -14.12
C ALA A 43 -10.57 1.14 -15.26
N GLU A 44 -10.39 1.60 -16.50
CA GLU A 44 -11.04 1.06 -17.69
C GLU A 44 -10.72 -0.43 -17.88
N ALA A 45 -9.46 -0.82 -17.74
CA ALA A 45 -9.04 -2.21 -17.84
C ALA A 45 -9.71 -3.11 -16.77
N LEU A 46 -9.89 -2.62 -15.54
CA LEU A 46 -10.62 -3.33 -14.50
C LEU A 46 -12.12 -3.39 -14.81
N CYS A 47 -12.71 -2.30 -15.29
CA CYS A 47 -14.12 -2.26 -15.70
C CYS A 47 -14.40 -3.24 -16.84
N ALA A 48 -13.50 -3.41 -17.80
CA ALA A 48 -13.62 -4.40 -18.87
C ALA A 48 -13.64 -5.86 -18.35
N LEU A 49 -13.13 -6.10 -17.13
CA LEU A 49 -13.22 -7.37 -16.42
C LEU A 49 -14.48 -7.51 -15.55
N GLY A 50 -15.41 -6.55 -15.62
CA GLY A 50 -16.61 -6.51 -14.79
C GLY A 50 -16.39 -6.00 -13.35
N ILE A 51 -15.23 -5.43 -13.05
CA ILE A 51 -14.89 -4.88 -11.73
C ILE A 51 -15.32 -3.40 -11.67
N THR A 52 -16.06 -3.02 -10.67
CA THR A 52 -16.34 -1.59 -10.42
C THR A 52 -15.07 -0.89 -9.96
N ALA A 53 -14.46 -0.07 -10.82
CA ALA A 53 -13.22 0.63 -10.51
C ALA A 53 -13.29 2.12 -10.90
N LYS A 54 -12.67 2.98 -10.11
CA LYS A 54 -12.53 4.42 -10.41
C LYS A 54 -11.14 4.93 -10.09
N ALA A 55 -10.70 5.92 -10.86
CA ALA A 55 -9.43 6.62 -10.72
C ALA A 55 -9.58 7.83 -9.79
N PHE A 56 -8.67 7.96 -8.83
CA PHE A 56 -8.60 9.09 -7.90
C PHE A 56 -7.16 9.63 -7.86
N PRO A 57 -6.80 10.54 -8.76
CA PRO A 57 -5.49 11.17 -8.74
C PRO A 57 -5.30 11.95 -7.43
N ALA A 58 -4.17 11.68 -6.74
CA ALA A 58 -3.78 12.37 -5.50
C ALA A 58 -2.29 12.22 -5.22
N ASP A 59 -1.72 13.21 -4.53
CA ASP A 59 -0.41 13.09 -3.90
C ASP A 59 -0.57 12.49 -2.51
N LEU A 60 -0.03 11.28 -2.33
CA LEU A 60 -0.10 10.55 -1.06
C LEU A 60 0.91 11.04 -0.01
N GLY A 61 1.77 11.99 -0.36
CA GLY A 61 2.64 12.71 0.57
C GLY A 61 2.03 13.99 1.14
N ASP A 62 0.87 14.42 0.63
CA ASP A 62 0.12 15.57 1.14
C ASP A 62 -1.05 15.12 2.03
N PRO A 63 -1.00 15.33 3.35
CA PRO A 63 -2.07 14.93 4.26
C PRO A 63 -3.42 15.55 3.95
N ALA A 64 -3.46 16.80 3.44
CA ALA A 64 -4.72 17.44 3.08
C ALA A 64 -5.35 16.75 1.86
N ALA A 65 -4.54 16.47 0.83
CA ALA A 65 -4.97 15.74 -0.36
C ALA A 65 -5.44 14.31 -0.02
N VAL A 66 -4.77 13.63 0.93
CA VAL A 66 -5.17 12.28 1.40
C VAL A 66 -6.52 12.33 2.13
N THR A 67 -6.74 13.34 2.97
CA THR A 67 -8.02 13.50 3.69
C THR A 67 -9.18 13.74 2.71
N GLU A 68 -9.00 14.64 1.74
CA GLU A 68 -9.97 14.92 0.68
C GLU A 68 -10.23 13.68 -0.20
N LEU A 69 -9.16 12.95 -0.55
CA LEU A 69 -9.24 11.71 -1.31
C LEU A 69 -10.20 10.71 -0.66
N VAL A 70 -10.06 10.47 0.64
CA VAL A 70 -10.91 9.52 1.38
C VAL A 70 -12.38 9.94 1.33
N ALA A 71 -12.68 11.23 1.48
CA ALA A 71 -14.04 11.75 1.34
C ALA A 71 -14.60 11.51 -0.08
N ARG A 72 -13.84 11.87 -1.13
CA ARG A 72 -14.24 11.67 -2.54
C ARG A 72 -14.48 10.18 -2.87
N VAL A 73 -13.66 9.28 -2.33
CA VAL A 73 -13.85 7.83 -2.53
C VAL A 73 -15.14 7.37 -1.87
N ARG A 74 -15.39 7.78 -0.63
CA ARG A 74 -16.62 7.48 0.12
C ARG A 74 -17.87 7.92 -0.63
N ASP A 75 -17.87 9.15 -1.13
CA ASP A 75 -19.00 9.72 -1.86
C ASP A 75 -19.24 9.01 -3.20
N SER A 76 -18.20 8.50 -3.83
CA SER A 76 -18.25 7.91 -5.17
C SER A 76 -18.47 6.39 -5.22
N LEU A 77 -17.92 5.64 -4.25
CA LEU A 77 -17.89 4.18 -4.22
C LEU A 77 -18.48 3.60 -2.93
N GLY A 78 -18.84 4.43 -1.98
CA GLY A 78 -19.34 4.02 -0.67
C GLY A 78 -18.23 3.84 0.38
N PRO A 79 -18.59 3.39 1.58
CA PRO A 79 -17.69 3.34 2.73
C PRO A 79 -16.48 2.44 2.47
N ILE A 80 -15.32 2.88 2.97
CA ILE A 80 -14.05 2.18 2.77
C ILE A 80 -13.96 1.00 3.75
N THR A 81 -13.91 -0.20 3.19
CA THR A 81 -13.74 -1.44 3.95
C THR A 81 -12.27 -1.81 4.11
N VAL A 82 -11.44 -1.52 3.10
CA VAL A 82 -10.02 -1.86 3.11
C VAL A 82 -9.19 -0.67 2.65
N VAL A 83 -8.15 -0.32 3.42
CA VAL A 83 -7.06 0.54 2.98
C VAL A 83 -5.88 -0.34 2.65
N HIS A 84 -5.50 -0.43 1.37
CA HIS A 84 -4.27 -1.08 0.93
C HIS A 84 -3.21 -0.02 0.64
N TRP A 85 -2.07 -0.09 1.33
CA TRP A 85 -0.97 0.85 1.17
C TRP A 85 0.25 0.20 0.54
N ASN A 86 0.53 0.58 -0.71
CA ASN A 86 1.69 0.16 -1.48
C ASN A 86 2.54 1.37 -1.93
N ALA A 87 2.13 2.58 -1.54
CA ALA A 87 2.82 3.80 -1.94
C ALA A 87 4.18 3.93 -1.25
N TYR A 88 5.14 4.40 -2.01
CA TYR A 88 6.47 4.81 -1.56
C TYR A 88 6.96 5.98 -2.40
N ALA A 89 7.91 6.75 -1.89
CA ALA A 89 8.66 7.72 -2.66
C ALA A 89 10.10 7.24 -2.82
N GLY A 90 10.67 7.48 -4.00
CA GLY A 90 12.11 7.39 -4.22
C GLY A 90 12.81 8.61 -3.64
N GLY A 91 14.14 8.56 -3.55
CA GLY A 91 14.98 9.60 -2.98
C GLY A 91 15.67 9.14 -1.70
N ALA A 92 16.54 9.99 -1.16
CA ALA A 92 17.39 9.67 0.00
C ALA A 92 18.14 8.34 -0.17
N GLY A 93 18.69 8.10 -1.35
CA GLY A 93 19.37 6.85 -1.68
C GLY A 93 20.63 6.62 -0.85
N ASP A 94 21.35 7.67 -0.52
CA ASP A 94 22.49 7.69 0.39
C ASP A 94 22.23 8.73 1.50
N LEU A 95 22.07 8.28 2.74
CA LEU A 95 21.76 9.14 3.88
C LEU A 95 22.90 10.07 4.29
N THR A 96 24.11 9.83 3.81
CA THR A 96 25.26 10.71 4.09
C THR A 96 25.24 11.97 3.22
N THR A 97 24.48 11.93 2.10
CA THR A 97 24.40 13.05 1.14
C THR A 97 22.98 13.52 0.86
N ALA A 98 21.98 12.71 1.21
CA ALA A 98 20.57 13.05 1.00
C ALA A 98 20.18 14.34 1.72
N SER A 99 19.42 15.18 1.03
CA SER A 99 18.84 16.37 1.65
C SER A 99 17.74 16.01 2.66
N PRO A 100 17.52 16.85 3.69
CA PRO A 100 16.37 16.65 4.58
C PRO A 100 15.01 16.63 3.87
N ALA A 101 14.88 17.27 2.72
CA ALA A 101 13.66 17.28 1.91
C ALA A 101 13.39 15.92 1.28
N GLU A 102 14.41 15.25 0.73
CA GLU A 102 14.26 13.89 0.17
C GLU A 102 13.84 12.88 1.23
N LEU A 103 14.47 12.96 2.42
CA LEU A 103 14.11 12.07 3.52
C LEU A 103 12.67 12.33 4.01
N ARG A 104 12.28 13.60 4.13
CA ARG A 104 10.89 13.95 4.47
C ARG A 104 9.91 13.42 3.45
N ALA A 105 10.15 13.60 2.14
CA ALA A 105 9.27 13.10 1.09
C ALA A 105 9.06 11.58 1.17
N SER A 106 10.11 10.82 1.51
CA SER A 106 10.00 9.37 1.71
C SER A 106 9.10 9.03 2.91
N LEU A 107 9.28 9.74 4.02
CA LEU A 107 8.47 9.55 5.24
C LEU A 107 7.04 10.07 5.07
N ASP A 108 6.86 11.19 4.37
CA ASP A 108 5.53 11.76 4.09
C ASP A 108 4.66 10.76 3.32
N VAL A 109 5.17 10.16 2.25
CA VAL A 109 4.43 9.15 1.50
C VAL A 109 4.31 7.85 2.29
N GLY A 110 5.40 7.35 2.86
CA GLY A 110 5.43 5.99 3.43
C GLY A 110 4.79 5.87 4.81
N VAL A 111 4.81 6.93 5.60
CA VAL A 111 4.37 6.92 7.00
C VAL A 111 3.21 7.88 7.25
N ILE A 112 3.42 9.17 6.98
CA ILE A 112 2.43 10.20 7.30
C ILE A 112 1.16 10.02 6.48
N GLY A 113 1.29 9.80 5.17
CA GLY A 113 0.15 9.55 4.28
C GLY A 113 -0.65 8.30 4.69
N LEU A 114 0.04 7.20 5.03
CA LEU A 114 -0.62 5.99 5.53
C LEU A 114 -1.43 6.27 6.81
N VAL A 115 -0.83 6.95 7.79
CA VAL A 115 -1.52 7.30 9.04
C VAL A 115 -2.72 8.20 8.75
N THR A 116 -2.56 9.21 7.89
CA THR A 116 -3.64 10.11 7.49
C THR A 116 -4.79 9.38 6.81
N ALA A 117 -4.48 8.46 5.88
CA ALA A 117 -5.51 7.64 5.22
C ALA A 117 -6.29 6.77 6.21
N VAL A 118 -5.60 6.15 7.17
CA VAL A 118 -6.24 5.36 8.24
C VAL A 118 -7.11 6.24 9.12
N GLN A 119 -6.65 7.43 9.51
CA GLN A 119 -7.43 8.37 10.32
C GLN A 119 -8.68 8.86 9.61
N ALA A 120 -8.56 9.24 8.34
CA ALA A 120 -9.68 9.72 7.54
C ALA A 120 -10.71 8.62 7.25
N ALA A 121 -10.26 7.38 7.07
CA ALA A 121 -11.12 6.21 6.84
C ALA A 121 -11.62 5.55 8.13
N LEU A 122 -11.16 5.99 9.31
CA LEU A 122 -11.43 5.31 10.58
C LEU A 122 -12.92 5.07 10.86
N PRO A 123 -13.84 6.03 10.64
CA PRO A 123 -15.27 5.80 10.85
C PRO A 123 -15.82 4.67 9.97
N ASP A 124 -15.39 4.61 8.70
CA ASP A 124 -15.81 3.56 7.77
C ASP A 124 -15.23 2.20 8.19
N LEU A 125 -13.93 2.16 8.51
CA LEU A 125 -13.25 0.94 8.96
C LEU A 125 -13.91 0.38 10.23
N GLN A 126 -14.33 1.23 11.17
CA GLN A 126 -15.07 0.81 12.36
C GLN A 126 -16.44 0.23 12.00
N ALA A 127 -17.23 0.95 11.19
CA ALA A 127 -18.56 0.52 10.77
C ALA A 127 -18.54 -0.77 9.94
N GLN A 128 -17.50 -0.98 9.12
CA GLN A 128 -17.35 -2.14 8.24
C GLN A 128 -16.55 -3.29 8.89
N GLN A 129 -16.03 -3.11 10.13
CA GLN A 129 -15.03 -4.01 10.70
C GLN A 129 -13.90 -4.30 9.71
N GLY A 130 -13.38 -3.23 9.13
CA GLY A 130 -12.52 -3.24 7.96
C GLY A 130 -11.09 -3.71 8.21
N ALA A 131 -10.20 -3.42 7.26
CA ALA A 131 -8.80 -3.79 7.35
C ALA A 131 -7.86 -2.70 6.79
N VAL A 132 -6.64 -2.67 7.33
CA VAL A 132 -5.49 -1.94 6.79
C VAL A 132 -4.45 -2.95 6.37
N LEU A 133 -4.09 -2.96 5.09
CA LEU A 133 -3.16 -3.92 4.50
C LEU A 133 -1.97 -3.16 3.92
N VAL A 134 -0.76 -3.48 4.35
CA VAL A 134 0.46 -2.74 4.00
C VAL A 134 1.42 -3.64 3.24
N THR A 135 1.93 -3.16 2.11
CA THR A 135 3.03 -3.82 1.42
C THR A 135 4.35 -3.47 2.11
N GLY A 136 4.88 -4.42 2.84
CA GLY A 136 6.21 -4.36 3.43
C GLY A 136 7.30 -4.75 2.43
N GLY A 137 8.53 -4.68 2.87
CA GLY A 137 9.69 -5.12 2.10
C GLY A 137 10.82 -5.60 2.99
N GLY A 138 11.62 -6.53 2.50
CA GLY A 138 12.73 -7.13 3.26
C GLY A 138 13.72 -6.12 3.80
N LEU A 139 13.87 -4.96 3.16
CA LEU A 139 14.71 -3.86 3.64
C LEU A 139 14.26 -3.28 5.01
N SER A 140 13.10 -3.68 5.53
CA SER A 140 12.63 -3.27 6.87
C SER A 140 13.34 -3.97 8.02
N PHE A 141 14.00 -5.07 7.77
CA PHE A 141 14.64 -5.87 8.81
C PHE A 141 16.04 -5.34 9.16
N TYR A 142 16.33 -5.32 10.44
CA TYR A 142 17.64 -5.00 10.95
C TYR A 142 18.53 -6.27 10.86
N ASP A 143 19.40 -6.28 9.84
CA ASP A 143 20.33 -7.36 9.54
C ASP A 143 21.49 -6.80 8.71
N ASP A 144 22.73 -7.12 9.04
CA ASP A 144 23.93 -6.56 8.40
C ASP A 144 23.96 -6.78 6.88
N LYS A 145 23.43 -7.91 6.38
CA LYS A 145 23.38 -8.18 4.94
C LYS A 145 22.28 -7.38 4.24
N ILE A 146 21.14 -7.22 4.90
CA ILE A 146 20.03 -6.40 4.42
C ILE A 146 20.44 -4.93 4.38
N ASP A 147 21.13 -4.45 5.43
CA ASP A 147 21.61 -3.08 5.49
C ASP A 147 22.67 -2.80 4.42
N ALA A 148 23.63 -3.74 4.21
CA ALA A 148 24.58 -3.64 3.11
C ALA A 148 23.90 -3.65 1.73
N LEU A 149 22.83 -4.42 1.56
CA LEU A 149 22.04 -4.43 0.33
C LEU A 149 21.34 -3.08 0.10
N ALA A 150 20.72 -2.49 1.13
CA ALA A 150 20.10 -1.17 1.05
C ALA A 150 21.10 -0.09 0.64
N VAL A 151 22.33 -0.15 1.17
CA VAL A 151 23.44 0.74 0.78
C VAL A 151 23.80 0.53 -0.69
N SER A 152 24.04 -0.71 -1.12
CA SER A 152 24.47 -1.03 -2.49
C SER A 152 23.44 -0.66 -3.56
N TRP A 153 22.16 -0.67 -3.21
CA TRP A 153 21.06 -0.30 -4.11
C TRP A 153 20.72 1.19 -4.08
N GLY A 154 21.41 2.00 -3.26
CA GLY A 154 21.03 3.41 -3.07
C GLY A 154 19.60 3.53 -2.54
N ALA A 155 19.20 2.68 -1.61
CA ALA A 155 17.84 2.55 -1.12
C ALA A 155 17.71 2.79 0.39
N MET A 156 18.66 3.52 1.00
CA MET A 156 18.69 3.72 2.45
C MET A 156 17.43 4.42 2.98
N GLY A 157 16.92 5.45 2.29
CA GLY A 157 15.68 6.13 2.66
C GLY A 157 14.46 5.21 2.57
N LEU A 158 14.42 4.32 1.57
CA LEU A 158 13.37 3.32 1.45
C LEU A 158 13.45 2.30 2.60
N ALA A 159 14.64 1.84 2.98
CA ALA A 159 14.83 0.91 4.09
C ALA A 159 14.30 1.48 5.41
N ILE A 160 14.64 2.74 5.74
CA ILE A 160 14.13 3.44 6.91
C ILE A 160 12.60 3.55 6.86
N THR A 161 12.05 3.95 5.72
CA THR A 161 10.60 4.09 5.54
C THR A 161 9.89 2.75 5.72
N LYS A 162 10.44 1.65 5.17
CA LYS A 162 9.88 0.30 5.33
C LYS A 162 9.99 -0.20 6.76
N ALA A 163 11.07 0.10 7.47
CA ALA A 163 11.21 -0.21 8.89
C ALA A 163 10.17 0.54 9.74
N ALA A 164 9.94 1.83 9.45
CA ALA A 164 8.90 2.62 10.08
C ALA A 164 7.49 2.07 9.81
N GLN A 165 7.18 1.69 8.55
CA GLN A 165 5.91 1.05 8.19
C GLN A 165 5.72 -0.29 8.91
N HIS A 166 6.76 -1.13 8.97
CA HIS A 166 6.72 -2.41 9.67
C HIS A 166 6.39 -2.23 11.16
N LYS A 167 7.01 -1.25 11.82
CA LYS A 167 6.68 -0.90 13.21
C LYS A 167 5.26 -0.34 13.33
N LEU A 168 4.84 0.50 12.38
CA LEU A 168 3.52 1.11 12.35
C LEU A 168 2.41 0.04 12.29
N VAL A 169 2.56 -0.99 11.46
CA VAL A 169 1.63 -2.14 11.38
C VAL A 169 1.44 -2.78 12.76
N GLY A 170 2.52 -2.96 13.52
CA GLY A 170 2.47 -3.51 14.88
C GLY A 170 1.65 -2.65 15.84
N VAL A 171 1.96 -1.35 15.90
CA VAL A 171 1.30 -0.43 16.86
C VAL A 171 -0.14 -0.11 16.45
N LEU A 172 -0.42 0.08 15.15
CA LEU A 172 -1.80 0.25 14.67
C LEU A 172 -2.64 -0.99 14.92
N GLY A 173 -2.10 -2.17 14.66
CA GLY A 173 -2.80 -3.43 14.89
C GLY A 173 -3.16 -3.65 16.37
N ALA A 174 -2.24 -3.29 17.29
CA ALA A 174 -2.53 -3.32 18.72
C ALA A 174 -3.61 -2.30 19.11
N ARG A 175 -3.54 -1.07 18.55
CA ARG A 175 -4.49 0.00 18.86
C ARG A 175 -5.89 -0.27 18.31
N LEU A 176 -5.99 -0.78 17.08
CA LEU A 176 -7.25 -0.94 16.34
C LEU A 176 -7.97 -2.29 16.62
N ALA A 177 -7.30 -3.22 17.28
CA ALA A 177 -7.88 -4.52 17.60
C ALA A 177 -9.19 -4.41 18.40
N LYS A 178 -9.29 -3.45 19.33
CA LYS A 178 -10.50 -3.19 20.11
C LYS A 178 -11.68 -2.66 19.28
N ASP A 179 -11.40 -2.10 18.11
CA ASP A 179 -12.38 -1.60 17.15
C ASP A 179 -12.72 -2.66 16.08
N ASN A 180 -12.27 -3.90 16.25
CA ASN A 180 -12.39 -5.00 15.29
C ASN A 180 -11.84 -4.67 13.89
N ILE A 181 -10.84 -3.78 13.81
CA ILE A 181 -10.16 -3.47 12.56
C ILE A 181 -8.87 -4.29 12.48
N TYR A 182 -8.73 -5.06 11.42
CA TYR A 182 -7.53 -5.85 11.18
C TYR A 182 -6.44 -4.99 10.55
N VAL A 183 -5.19 -5.17 10.98
CA VAL A 183 -4.01 -4.55 10.37
C VAL A 183 -3.02 -5.63 10.04
N GLY A 184 -2.68 -5.77 8.76
CA GLY A 184 -1.78 -6.82 8.27
C GLY A 184 -0.76 -6.32 7.27
N GLU A 185 0.35 -7.03 7.17
CA GLU A 185 1.47 -6.73 6.28
C GLU A 185 1.90 -7.97 5.50
N VAL A 186 2.13 -7.77 4.20
CA VAL A 186 2.85 -8.74 3.37
C VAL A 186 4.24 -8.18 3.10
N VAL A 187 5.27 -8.77 3.70
CA VAL A 187 6.67 -8.42 3.46
C VAL A 187 7.16 -9.15 2.21
N VAL A 188 7.55 -8.39 1.21
CA VAL A 188 8.10 -8.93 -0.05
C VAL A 188 9.61 -9.06 0.08
N LEU A 189 10.12 -10.29 -0.10
CA LEU A 189 11.53 -10.66 0.07
C LEU A 189 12.25 -10.80 -1.27
N GLY A 190 12.03 -9.91 -2.22
CA GLY A 190 12.66 -9.93 -3.53
C GLY A 190 12.00 -9.00 -4.52
N SER A 191 12.38 -9.11 -5.80
CA SER A 191 11.80 -8.32 -6.88
C SER A 191 10.54 -9.00 -7.44
N VAL A 192 9.49 -8.18 -7.61
CA VAL A 192 8.21 -8.61 -8.17
C VAL A 192 8.15 -8.24 -9.65
N LYS A 193 7.75 -9.18 -10.49
CA LYS A 193 7.63 -9.00 -11.93
C LYS A 193 6.74 -7.80 -12.28
N GLY A 194 7.18 -7.02 -13.26
CA GLY A 194 6.46 -5.85 -13.75
C GLY A 194 6.51 -4.61 -12.86
N THR A 195 7.23 -4.65 -11.75
CA THR A 195 7.46 -3.47 -10.88
C THR A 195 8.70 -2.68 -11.29
N ALA A 196 8.87 -1.47 -10.74
CA ALA A 196 10.06 -0.66 -10.96
C ALA A 196 11.37 -1.32 -10.46
N PHE A 197 11.29 -2.35 -9.62
CA PHE A 197 12.43 -3.13 -9.13
C PHE A 197 12.71 -4.38 -9.96
N ASP A 198 11.96 -4.61 -11.05
CA ASP A 198 12.18 -5.71 -11.97
C ASP A 198 13.22 -5.32 -13.02
N ALA A 199 14.44 -5.75 -12.81
CA ALA A 199 15.54 -5.60 -13.79
C ALA A 199 15.56 -6.72 -14.86
N GLY A 200 14.42 -7.43 -15.04
CA GLY A 200 14.31 -8.56 -15.95
C GLY A 200 14.63 -9.92 -15.32
N ASN A 201 14.94 -9.94 -14.03
CA ASN A 201 15.26 -11.15 -13.27
C ASN A 201 14.34 -11.38 -12.06
N ALA A 202 13.24 -10.67 -11.97
CA ALA A 202 12.27 -10.85 -10.90
C ALA A 202 11.63 -12.24 -10.96
N THR A 203 11.49 -12.87 -9.80
CA THR A 203 10.97 -14.23 -9.66
C THR A 203 9.58 -14.28 -9.03
N ILE A 204 9.17 -13.20 -8.34
CA ILE A 204 7.91 -13.16 -7.60
C ILE A 204 6.79 -12.69 -8.53
N GLU A 205 5.75 -13.50 -8.67
CA GLU A 205 4.53 -13.09 -9.37
C GLU A 205 3.70 -12.13 -8.49
N ALA A 206 3.23 -11.02 -9.07
CA ALA A 206 2.41 -10.04 -8.36
C ALA A 206 1.09 -10.66 -7.84
N SER A 207 0.52 -11.61 -8.58
CA SER A 207 -0.68 -12.36 -8.17
C SER A 207 -0.46 -13.17 -6.89
N ARG A 208 0.74 -13.69 -6.66
CA ARG A 208 1.08 -14.40 -5.41
C ARG A 208 1.06 -13.47 -4.20
N VAL A 209 1.55 -12.23 -4.39
CA VAL A 209 1.48 -11.20 -3.34
C VAL A 209 0.01 -10.80 -3.07
N ALA A 210 -0.78 -10.61 -4.13
CA ALA A 210 -2.20 -10.27 -4.02
C ALA A 210 -3.02 -11.37 -3.33
N ALA A 211 -2.77 -12.64 -3.67
CA ALA A 211 -3.41 -13.78 -3.00
C ALA A 211 -3.11 -13.79 -1.50
N ARG A 212 -1.86 -13.47 -1.11
CA ARG A 212 -1.48 -13.39 0.30
C ARG A 212 -2.19 -12.24 1.03
N PHE A 213 -2.43 -11.10 0.39
CA PHE A 213 -3.24 -10.02 0.95
C PHE A 213 -4.69 -10.44 1.14
N TRP A 214 -5.24 -11.19 0.19
CA TRP A 214 -6.60 -11.72 0.31
C TRP A 214 -6.72 -12.71 1.50
N GLU A 215 -5.79 -13.64 1.62
CA GLU A 215 -5.73 -14.58 2.75
C GLU A 215 -5.66 -13.85 4.10
N LEU A 216 -4.84 -12.80 4.21
CA LEU A 216 -4.76 -12.00 5.42
C LEU A 216 -6.07 -11.27 5.72
N TYR A 217 -6.74 -10.74 4.69
CA TYR A 217 -8.03 -10.07 4.84
C TYR A 217 -9.11 -11.02 5.36
N GLU A 218 -9.17 -12.24 4.84
CA GLU A 218 -10.16 -13.23 5.26
C GLU A 218 -9.87 -13.82 6.65
N ALA A 219 -8.64 -14.27 6.87
CA ALA A 219 -8.24 -14.93 8.10
C ALA A 219 -8.04 -13.97 9.28
N ARG A 220 -7.71 -12.69 9.00
CA ARG A 220 -7.36 -11.65 9.98
C ARG A 220 -6.22 -12.06 10.92
N THR A 221 -5.35 -12.95 10.43
CA THR A 221 -4.16 -13.49 11.10
C THR A 221 -3.28 -14.19 10.07
N PRO A 222 -1.94 -14.27 10.24
CA PRO A 222 -1.14 -13.51 11.20
C PRO A 222 -1.10 -12.01 10.86
N ARG A 223 -0.50 -11.18 11.72
CA ARG A 223 -0.32 -9.75 11.41
C ARG A 223 0.70 -9.50 10.33
N VAL A 224 1.73 -10.32 10.24
CA VAL A 224 2.82 -10.22 9.25
C VAL A 224 3.00 -11.57 8.58
N THR A 225 3.09 -11.56 7.26
CA THR A 225 3.47 -12.73 6.44
C THR A 225 4.52 -12.32 5.42
N GLN A 226 5.19 -13.29 4.81
CA GLN A 226 6.27 -13.06 3.86
C GLN A 226 5.97 -13.73 2.51
N VAL A 227 6.46 -13.13 1.44
CA VAL A 227 6.47 -13.68 0.08
C VAL A 227 7.86 -13.48 -0.51
N GLY A 228 8.50 -14.59 -0.90
CA GLY A 228 9.80 -14.64 -1.55
C GLY A 228 9.92 -15.83 -2.47
#